data_136e627e08aa022f751fddcbec507c5d
#
_entry.id   136e627e08aa022f751fddcbec507c5d
#
_cell.length_a   1.000
_cell.length_b   1.000
_cell.length_c   1.000
_cell.angle_alpha   90.00
_cell.angle_beta   90.00
_cell.angle_gamma   90.00
#
_symmetry.space_group_name_H-M   'P 1'
#
loop_
_entity.id
_entity.type
_entity.pdbx_description
1 polymer ?
#
loop_
_entity_poly.entity_id
_entity_poly.type
_entity_poly.pdbx_seq_one_letter_code
_entity_poly.pdbx_strand_id
1 'polypeptide(L)'
;MSHVQNTGGEEMTLKQLLTKHEGKKNEEYRCTSNRRSIGIGHNIDAKGLPDDIEAFLEDNGYITDEMIDRLYEMDISDAITDAIRLYPALKSFSEPRIFALIDFVFNVGYKTASTFKNTNRAINEERWDDAADGLLASKYARQVGRRARDLAEMLRDG
;
A
#
# COMPACT_ATOMS: atom_id res chain seq x y z
N MET A 1 -15.41 -3.89 7.22
CA MET A 1 -14.90 -5.22 6.85
C MET A 1 -13.44 -5.12 6.49
N SER A 2 -12.68 -6.12 6.86
CA SER A 2 -11.23 -6.06 6.75
C SER A 2 -10.61 -7.29 6.07
N HIS A 3 -11.42 -8.06 5.36
CA HIS A 3 -10.96 -9.30 4.74
C HIS A 3 -11.29 -9.35 3.25
N VAL A 4 -10.43 -10.01 2.49
CA VAL A 4 -10.61 -10.29 1.07
C VAL A 4 -10.21 -11.75 0.81
N GLN A 5 -10.90 -12.39 -0.12
CA GLN A 5 -10.55 -13.75 -0.54
C GLN A 5 -9.27 -13.73 -1.36
N ASN A 6 -8.36 -14.66 -1.06
CA ASN A 6 -7.20 -14.89 -1.91
C ASN A 6 -7.47 -16.06 -2.86
N THR A 7 -6.52 -16.37 -3.73
CA THR A 7 -6.67 -17.42 -4.74
C THR A 7 -6.82 -18.82 -4.16
N GLY A 8 -6.46 -19.05 -2.92
CA GLY A 8 -6.63 -20.32 -2.23
C GLY A 8 -7.96 -20.47 -1.49
N GLY A 9 -8.84 -19.46 -1.58
CA GLY A 9 -10.10 -19.44 -0.85
C GLY A 9 -9.96 -18.96 0.58
N GLU A 10 -8.76 -18.64 1.03
CA GLU A 10 -8.52 -18.10 2.36
C GLU A 10 -8.81 -16.61 2.38
N GLU A 11 -9.35 -16.13 3.50
CA GLU A 11 -9.52 -14.69 3.70
C GLU A 11 -8.21 -14.04 4.10
N MET A 12 -7.98 -12.84 3.57
CA MET A 12 -6.78 -12.06 3.84
C MET A 12 -7.19 -10.68 4.35
N THR A 13 -6.58 -10.24 5.46
CA THR A 13 -6.78 -8.88 5.96
C THR A 13 -5.96 -7.90 5.12
N LEU A 14 -6.31 -6.62 5.20
CA LEU A 14 -5.52 -5.57 4.55
C LEU A 14 -4.07 -5.59 5.04
N LYS A 15 -3.85 -5.79 6.34
CA LYS A 15 -2.49 -5.87 6.91
C LYS A 15 -1.72 -7.05 6.33
N GLN A 16 -2.37 -8.20 6.15
CA GLN A 16 -1.75 -9.37 5.53
C GLN A 16 -1.38 -9.11 4.07
N LEU A 17 -2.28 -8.46 3.32
CA LEU A 17 -2.01 -8.08 1.93
C LEU A 17 -0.80 -7.16 1.84
N LEU A 18 -0.76 -6.11 2.66
CA LEU A 18 0.36 -5.18 2.68
C LEU A 18 1.66 -5.84 3.14
N THR A 19 1.60 -6.72 4.12
CA THR A 19 2.76 -7.48 4.59
C THR A 19 3.30 -8.38 3.47
N LYS A 20 2.40 -9.02 2.71
CA LYS A 20 2.79 -9.83 1.55
C LYS A 20 3.53 -9.00 0.51
N HIS A 21 3.05 -7.79 0.24
CA HIS A 21 3.62 -6.92 -0.79
C HIS A 21 4.87 -6.18 -0.34
N GLU A 22 4.88 -5.67 0.91
CA GLU A 22 5.98 -4.84 1.41
C GLU A 22 7.05 -5.65 2.15
N GLY A 23 6.69 -6.81 2.69
CA GLY A 23 7.52 -7.52 3.64
C GLY A 23 7.44 -6.92 5.04
N LYS A 24 8.06 -7.58 6.00
CA LYS A 24 8.14 -7.12 7.39
C LYS A 24 9.57 -7.30 7.88
N LYS A 25 10.22 -6.20 8.25
CA LYS A 25 11.63 -6.22 8.67
C LYS A 25 11.82 -5.40 9.94
N ASN A 26 12.48 -6.01 10.91
CA ASN A 26 12.83 -5.33 12.18
C ASN A 26 14.04 -4.42 12.03
N GLU A 27 14.86 -4.61 10.98
CA GLU A 27 16.04 -3.81 10.73
C GLU A 27 15.84 -2.89 9.55
N GLU A 28 16.55 -1.77 9.55
CA GLU A 28 16.52 -0.83 8.44
C GLU A 28 17.05 -1.49 7.16
N TYR A 29 16.42 -1.17 6.01
CA TYR A 29 16.84 -1.65 4.70
C TYR A 29 16.60 -0.56 3.66
N ARG A 30 17.15 -0.77 2.45
CA ARG A 30 16.86 0.08 1.28
C ARG A 30 15.82 -0.61 0.42
N CYS A 31 14.74 0.12 0.11
CA CYS A 31 13.72 -0.40 -0.80
C CYS A 31 14.18 -0.29 -2.27
N THR A 32 13.35 -0.77 -3.20
CA THR A 32 13.68 -0.75 -4.63
C THR A 32 13.95 0.65 -5.19
N SER A 33 13.38 1.69 -4.58
CA SER A 33 13.63 3.09 -4.95
C SER A 33 14.76 3.72 -4.12
N ASN A 34 15.57 2.91 -3.45
CA ASN A 34 16.73 3.32 -2.64
C ASN A 34 16.37 4.23 -1.46
N ARG A 35 15.19 4.06 -0.88
CA ARG A 35 14.75 4.78 0.31
C ARG A 35 15.02 3.96 1.56
N ARG A 36 15.44 4.63 2.63
CA ARG A 36 15.57 4.00 3.95
C ARG A 36 14.18 3.56 4.43
N SER A 37 14.05 2.28 4.73
CA SER A 37 12.76 1.67 5.07
C SER A 37 12.91 0.73 6.26
N ILE A 38 11.81 0.49 6.97
CA ILE A 38 11.77 -0.44 8.11
C ILE A 38 10.32 -0.92 8.30
N GLY A 39 10.15 -2.03 9.01
CA GLY A 39 8.81 -2.55 9.30
C GLY A 39 8.09 -3.03 8.06
N ILE A 40 6.84 -2.67 7.92
CA ILE A 40 6.00 -3.02 6.77
C ILE A 40 6.00 -1.83 5.81
N GLY A 41 7.11 -1.69 5.07
CA GLY A 41 7.22 -0.66 4.05
C GLY A 41 7.22 0.78 4.56
N HIS A 42 7.61 1.01 5.83
CA HIS A 42 7.66 2.38 6.35
C HIS A 42 8.87 3.11 5.76
N ASN A 43 8.63 4.20 5.05
CA ASN A 43 9.66 5.02 4.43
C ASN A 43 10.22 6.04 5.43
N ILE A 44 11.39 5.76 5.98
CA ILE A 44 12.03 6.62 6.98
C ILE A 44 12.42 7.97 6.36
N ASP A 45 12.93 7.95 5.12
CA ASP A 45 13.36 9.19 4.45
C ASP A 45 12.21 10.17 4.25
N ALA A 46 11.01 9.65 3.93
CA ALA A 46 9.85 10.49 3.69
C ALA A 46 9.13 10.92 4.96
N LYS A 47 9.07 10.04 5.97
CA LYS A 47 8.17 10.22 7.12
C LYS A 47 8.91 10.36 8.46
N GLY A 48 10.19 10.01 8.52
CA GLY A 48 10.92 9.94 9.78
C GLY A 48 10.41 8.82 10.68
N LEU A 49 10.78 8.89 11.95
CA LEU A 49 10.36 7.95 12.98
C LEU A 49 9.91 8.74 14.22
N PRO A 50 8.93 8.24 15.00
CA PRO A 50 8.67 8.77 16.32
C PRO A 50 9.95 8.74 17.17
N ASP A 51 10.13 9.72 18.04
CA ASP A 51 11.37 9.89 18.80
C ASP A 51 11.78 8.66 19.59
N ASP A 52 10.82 7.98 20.22
CA ASP A 52 11.10 6.78 21.00
C ASP A 52 11.55 5.60 20.12
N ILE A 53 10.98 5.47 18.94
CA ILE A 53 11.37 4.42 17.98
C ILE A 53 12.75 4.73 17.40
N GLU A 54 13.00 5.99 17.08
CA GLU A 54 14.31 6.40 16.55
C GLU A 54 15.41 6.12 17.58
N ALA A 55 15.18 6.49 18.84
CA ALA A 55 16.14 6.25 19.91
C ALA A 55 16.38 4.75 20.11
N PHE A 56 15.32 3.94 20.09
CA PHE A 56 15.44 2.50 20.26
C PHE A 56 16.24 1.88 19.10
N LEU A 57 15.99 2.33 17.88
CA LEU A 57 16.70 1.84 16.71
C LEU A 57 18.19 2.18 16.79
N GLU A 58 18.53 3.40 17.17
CA GLU A 58 19.92 3.82 17.33
C GLU A 58 20.66 3.00 18.39
N ASP A 59 19.98 2.70 19.49
CA ASP A 59 20.58 1.97 20.60
C ASP A 59 20.72 0.46 20.33
N ASN A 60 19.80 -0.13 19.55
CA ASN A 60 19.68 -1.58 19.42
C ASN A 60 19.94 -2.11 18.00
N GLY A 61 19.85 -1.29 16.98
CA GLY A 61 20.02 -1.70 15.59
C GLY A 61 18.79 -2.37 14.98
N TYR A 62 17.69 -2.44 15.70
CA TYR A 62 16.43 -3.02 15.25
C TYR A 62 15.27 -2.35 16.00
N ILE A 63 14.04 -2.62 15.55
CA ILE A 63 12.83 -2.23 16.26
C ILE A 63 11.99 -3.46 16.60
N THR A 64 11.14 -3.32 17.61
CA THR A 64 10.29 -4.43 18.07
C THR A 64 9.08 -4.61 17.15
N ASP A 65 8.45 -5.77 17.24
CA ASP A 65 7.20 -6.03 16.50
C ASP A 65 6.10 -5.04 16.87
N GLU A 66 6.03 -4.63 18.16
CA GLU A 66 5.05 -3.61 18.59
C GLU A 66 5.32 -2.26 17.94
N MET A 67 6.58 -1.89 17.77
CA MET A 67 6.96 -0.65 17.06
C MET A 67 6.61 -0.74 15.58
N ILE A 68 6.82 -1.90 14.96
CA ILE A 68 6.39 -2.13 13.57
C ILE A 68 4.88 -1.92 13.45
N ASP A 69 4.10 -2.46 14.37
CA ASP A 69 2.65 -2.30 14.34
C ASP A 69 2.24 -0.84 14.52
N ARG A 70 2.91 -0.08 15.37
CA ARG A 70 2.65 1.35 15.53
C ARG A 70 2.92 2.12 14.24
N LEU A 71 4.04 1.85 13.57
CA LEU A 71 4.36 2.48 12.29
C LEU A 71 3.32 2.11 11.23
N TYR A 72 2.93 0.84 11.18
CA TYR A 72 1.90 0.38 10.25
C TYR A 72 0.58 1.11 10.48
N GLU A 73 0.13 1.22 11.73
CA GLU A 73 -1.15 1.91 12.03
C GLU A 73 -1.11 3.38 11.60
N MET A 74 0.01 4.06 11.78
CA MET A 74 0.17 5.43 11.31
C MET A 74 0.11 5.50 9.79
N ASP A 75 0.83 4.63 9.12
CA ASP A 75 0.93 4.62 7.66
C ASP A 75 -0.38 4.22 6.99
N ILE A 76 -1.10 3.24 7.54
CA ILE A 76 -2.37 2.82 6.96
C ILE A 76 -3.45 3.89 7.15
N SER A 77 -3.43 4.59 8.28
CA SER A 77 -4.35 5.72 8.51
C SER A 77 -4.15 6.81 7.46
N ASP A 78 -2.89 7.16 7.18
CA ASP A 78 -2.55 8.14 6.15
C ASP A 78 -2.99 7.66 4.77
N ALA A 79 -2.72 6.40 4.44
CA ALA A 79 -3.07 5.83 3.13
C ALA A 79 -4.59 5.80 2.92
N ILE A 80 -5.36 5.46 3.94
CA ILE A 80 -6.84 5.46 3.85
C ILE A 80 -7.35 6.87 3.62
N THR A 81 -6.85 7.85 4.37
CA THR A 81 -7.22 9.24 4.20
C THR A 81 -6.92 9.73 2.78
N ASP A 82 -5.74 9.42 2.29
CA ASP A 82 -5.30 9.81 0.95
C ASP A 82 -6.10 9.10 -0.14
N ALA A 83 -6.41 7.82 0.05
CA ALA A 83 -7.22 7.07 -0.90
C ALA A 83 -8.63 7.65 -1.01
N ILE A 84 -9.23 8.06 0.10
CA ILE A 84 -10.55 8.70 0.10
C ILE A 84 -10.51 10.04 -0.63
N ARG A 85 -9.40 10.79 -0.49
CA ARG A 85 -9.23 12.06 -1.23
C ARG A 85 -9.19 11.83 -2.73
N LEU A 86 -8.52 10.79 -3.18
CA LEU A 86 -8.42 10.44 -4.61
C LEU A 86 -9.69 9.80 -5.14
N TYR A 87 -10.35 8.99 -4.32
CA TYR A 87 -11.50 8.18 -4.69
C TYR A 87 -12.62 8.40 -3.66
N PRO A 88 -13.39 9.51 -3.80
CA PRO A 88 -14.39 9.86 -2.79
C PRO A 88 -15.44 8.78 -2.49
N ALA A 89 -15.73 7.92 -3.47
CA ALA A 89 -16.69 6.81 -3.29
C ALA A 89 -16.03 5.52 -2.80
N LEU A 90 -14.79 5.56 -2.36
CA LEU A 90 -14.00 4.38 -1.99
C LEU A 90 -14.77 3.40 -1.11
N LYS A 91 -15.46 3.90 -0.09
CA LYS A 91 -16.16 3.05 0.88
C LYS A 91 -17.34 2.30 0.29
N SER A 92 -17.81 2.70 -0.88
CA SER A 92 -18.92 2.02 -1.58
C SER A 92 -18.43 0.89 -2.50
N PHE A 93 -17.13 0.79 -2.75
CA PHE A 93 -16.57 -0.24 -3.63
C PHE A 93 -16.55 -1.60 -2.94
N SER A 94 -16.35 -2.66 -3.72
CA SER A 94 -16.15 -3.99 -3.14
C SER A 94 -14.90 -4.03 -2.26
N GLU A 95 -14.86 -4.94 -1.31
CA GLU A 95 -13.71 -5.04 -0.41
C GLU A 95 -12.39 -5.28 -1.14
N PRO A 96 -12.30 -6.19 -2.14
CA PRO A 96 -11.06 -6.33 -2.89
C PRO A 96 -10.60 -5.03 -3.55
N ARG A 97 -11.52 -4.25 -4.10
CA ARG A 97 -11.19 -2.97 -4.74
C ARG A 97 -10.74 -1.93 -3.73
N ILE A 98 -11.40 -1.86 -2.58
CA ILE A 98 -10.96 -0.98 -1.47
C ILE A 98 -9.52 -1.33 -1.08
N PHE A 99 -9.23 -2.61 -0.87
CA PHE A 99 -7.91 -3.06 -0.45
C PHE A 99 -6.84 -2.77 -1.51
N ALA A 100 -7.17 -3.02 -2.78
CA ALA A 100 -6.23 -2.73 -3.87
C ALA A 100 -5.86 -1.25 -3.94
N LEU A 101 -6.84 -0.37 -3.77
CA LEU A 101 -6.61 1.07 -3.85
C LEU A 101 -5.84 1.60 -2.64
N ILE A 102 -6.12 1.09 -1.45
CA ILE A 102 -5.35 1.45 -0.26
C ILE A 102 -3.91 0.94 -0.39
N ASP A 103 -3.72 -0.30 -0.86
CA ASP A 103 -2.39 -0.87 -1.09
C ASP A 103 -1.58 -0.02 -2.07
N PHE A 104 -2.20 0.38 -3.18
CA PHE A 104 -1.57 1.23 -4.17
C PHE A 104 -1.12 2.56 -3.57
N VAL A 105 -2.02 3.26 -2.88
CA VAL A 105 -1.72 4.57 -2.27
C VAL A 105 -0.69 4.43 -1.15
N PHE A 106 -0.77 3.37 -0.36
CA PHE A 106 0.23 3.06 0.67
C PHE A 106 1.62 2.94 0.05
N ASN A 107 1.72 2.28 -1.09
CA ASN A 107 3.00 2.02 -1.76
C ASN A 107 3.60 3.28 -2.39
N VAL A 108 2.82 4.03 -3.14
CA VAL A 108 3.35 5.15 -3.94
C VAL A 108 3.18 6.52 -3.29
N GLY A 109 2.27 6.65 -2.34
CA GLY A 109 1.93 7.92 -1.69
C GLY A 109 0.95 8.74 -2.51
N TYR A 110 0.32 9.72 -1.85
CA TYR A 110 -0.71 10.57 -2.46
C TYR A 110 -0.22 11.29 -3.71
N LYS A 111 0.95 11.95 -3.61
CA LYS A 111 1.48 12.76 -4.69
C LYS A 111 1.66 11.94 -5.97
N THR A 112 2.30 10.78 -5.86
CA THR A 112 2.52 9.90 -7.00
C THR A 112 1.20 9.33 -7.51
N ALA A 113 0.35 8.83 -6.60
CA ALA A 113 -0.96 8.29 -6.99
C ALA A 113 -1.79 9.32 -7.76
N SER A 114 -1.74 10.59 -7.37
CA SER A 114 -2.49 11.66 -8.03
C SER A 114 -2.06 11.90 -9.47
N THR A 115 -0.88 11.46 -9.86
CA THR A 115 -0.39 11.60 -11.24
C THR A 115 -1.01 10.58 -12.21
N PHE A 116 -1.65 9.54 -11.70
CA PHE A 116 -2.29 8.50 -12.50
C PHE A 116 -3.69 8.96 -12.97
N LYS A 117 -3.72 10.06 -13.72
CA LYS A 117 -4.98 10.78 -14.02
C LYS A 117 -6.01 9.92 -14.74
N ASN A 118 -5.61 9.20 -15.78
CA ASN A 118 -6.55 8.37 -16.55
C ASN A 118 -7.03 7.17 -15.75
N THR A 119 -6.11 6.52 -15.02
CA THR A 119 -6.46 5.38 -14.15
C THR A 119 -7.39 5.84 -13.03
N ASN A 120 -7.09 6.96 -12.38
CA ASN A 120 -7.93 7.50 -11.30
C ASN A 120 -9.33 7.88 -11.81
N ARG A 121 -9.40 8.43 -13.03
CA ARG A 121 -10.70 8.74 -13.65
C ARG A 121 -11.51 7.47 -13.87
N ALA A 122 -10.88 6.43 -14.40
CA ALA A 122 -11.53 5.13 -14.62
C ALA A 122 -12.04 4.54 -13.31
N ILE A 123 -11.24 4.62 -12.24
CA ILE A 123 -11.64 4.16 -10.90
C ILE A 123 -12.87 4.91 -10.41
N ASN A 124 -12.85 6.24 -10.50
CA ASN A 124 -13.95 7.07 -10.02
C ASN A 124 -15.22 6.91 -10.84
N GLU A 125 -15.10 6.48 -12.09
CA GLU A 125 -16.23 6.15 -12.98
C GLU A 125 -16.57 4.67 -12.92
N GLU A 126 -15.91 3.91 -12.07
CA GLU A 126 -16.10 2.47 -11.89
C GLU A 126 -15.94 1.66 -13.18
N ARG A 127 -15.06 2.13 -14.07
CA ARG A 127 -14.63 1.40 -15.25
C ARG A 127 -13.44 0.52 -14.89
N TRP A 128 -13.74 -0.61 -14.26
CA TRP A 128 -12.71 -1.43 -13.61
C TRP A 128 -11.74 -2.10 -14.57
N ASP A 129 -12.20 -2.51 -15.74
CA ASP A 129 -11.29 -3.08 -16.76
C ASP A 129 -10.30 -2.02 -17.24
N ASP A 130 -10.78 -0.80 -17.49
CA ASP A 130 -9.91 0.30 -17.91
C ASP A 130 -8.94 0.70 -16.81
N ALA A 131 -9.40 0.69 -15.56
CA ALA A 131 -8.54 0.99 -14.41
C ALA A 131 -7.41 -0.05 -14.29
N ALA A 132 -7.75 -1.33 -14.40
CA ALA A 132 -6.78 -2.41 -14.34
C ALA A 132 -5.78 -2.32 -15.49
N ASP A 133 -6.25 -2.09 -16.70
CA ASP A 133 -5.40 -1.95 -17.89
C ASP A 133 -4.47 -0.75 -17.77
N GLY A 134 -4.98 0.38 -17.25
CA GLY A 134 -4.18 1.58 -17.02
C GLY A 134 -3.07 1.34 -16.02
N LEU A 135 -3.36 0.63 -14.94
CA LEU A 135 -2.36 0.29 -13.95
C LEU A 135 -1.27 -0.60 -14.53
N LEU A 136 -1.66 -1.64 -15.28
CA LEU A 136 -0.72 -2.58 -15.90
C LEU A 136 0.15 -1.93 -16.98
N ALA A 137 -0.36 -0.92 -17.68
CA ALA A 137 0.39 -0.21 -18.71
C ALA A 137 1.35 0.83 -18.14
N SER A 138 1.31 1.10 -16.85
CA SER A 138 2.08 2.16 -16.22
C SER A 138 3.54 1.77 -15.98
N LYS A 139 4.38 2.80 -15.81
CA LYS A 139 5.76 2.61 -15.38
C LYS A 139 5.84 1.93 -14.01
N TYR A 140 4.88 2.20 -13.14
CA TYR A 140 4.73 1.55 -11.84
C TYR A 140 4.69 0.02 -11.99
N ALA A 141 3.90 -0.50 -12.95
CA ALA A 141 3.80 -1.94 -13.17
C ALA A 141 5.15 -2.57 -13.52
N ARG A 142 5.98 -1.86 -14.30
CA ARG A 142 7.33 -2.34 -14.63
C ARG A 142 8.24 -2.35 -13.41
N GLN A 143 8.04 -1.43 -12.47
CA GLN A 143 8.88 -1.32 -11.28
C GLN A 143 8.53 -2.35 -10.20
N VAL A 144 7.24 -2.63 -10.01
CA VAL A 144 6.77 -3.50 -8.90
C VAL A 144 6.35 -4.90 -9.35
N GLY A 145 6.23 -5.15 -10.65
CA GLY A 145 5.98 -6.48 -11.19
C GLY A 145 4.69 -7.12 -10.70
N ARG A 146 4.83 -8.23 -9.96
CA ARG A 146 3.69 -9.02 -9.48
C ARG A 146 2.68 -8.21 -8.67
N ARG A 147 3.14 -7.24 -7.90
CA ARG A 147 2.23 -6.39 -7.10
C ARG A 147 1.20 -5.69 -7.99
N ALA A 148 1.67 -5.12 -9.10
CA ALA A 148 0.74 -4.46 -10.04
C ALA A 148 -0.27 -5.44 -10.63
N ARG A 149 0.16 -6.66 -10.94
CA ARG A 149 -0.74 -7.70 -11.44
C ARG A 149 -1.78 -8.09 -10.41
N ASP A 150 -1.37 -8.27 -9.14
CA ASP A 150 -2.29 -8.57 -8.05
C ASP A 150 -3.34 -7.47 -7.90
N LEU A 151 -2.90 -6.21 -7.87
CA LEU A 151 -3.81 -5.08 -7.70
C LEU A 151 -4.75 -4.92 -8.89
N ALA A 152 -4.25 -5.09 -10.12
CA ALA A 152 -5.07 -5.01 -11.33
C ALA A 152 -6.15 -6.10 -11.33
N GLU A 153 -5.80 -7.31 -10.95
CA GLU A 153 -6.76 -8.42 -10.82
C GLU A 153 -7.84 -8.11 -9.79
N MET A 154 -7.45 -7.56 -8.63
CA MET A 154 -8.41 -7.17 -7.59
C MET A 154 -9.34 -6.06 -8.06
N LEU A 155 -8.85 -5.11 -8.84
CA LEU A 155 -9.69 -4.06 -9.42
C LEU A 155 -10.66 -4.63 -10.46
N ARG A 156 -10.17 -5.51 -11.33
CA ARG A 156 -10.98 -6.08 -12.41
C ARG A 156 -12.06 -7.01 -11.89
N ASP A 157 -11.69 -7.94 -11.03
CA ASP A 157 -12.52 -9.06 -10.61
C ASP A 157 -13.26 -8.82 -9.29
N GLY A 158 -12.86 -7.83 -8.55
CA GLY A 158 -13.34 -7.52 -7.20
C GLY A 158 -14.81 -7.18 -6.99
#